data_9e341566ff0c233f2ea9cc512e785133
#
_entry.id   9e341566ff0c233f2ea9cc512e785133
#
_cell.length_a   1.000
_cell.length_b   1.000
_cell.length_c   1.000
_cell.angle_alpha   90.00
_cell.angle_beta   90.00
_cell.angle_gamma   90.00
#
_symmetry.space_group_name_H-M   'P 1'
#
loop_
_entity.id
_entity.type
_entity.pdbx_description
1 polymer ?
#
loop_
_entity_poly.entity_id
_entity_poly.type
_entity_poly.pdbx_seq_one_letter_code
_entity_poly.pdbx_strand_id
1 'polypeptide(L)'
;MRLVPSEAEPGGPFHALHCWLDANMHRYAFFRPYSTFRGGVLPERWHLSYAPVADAALAALTPELLAEALGASEVVGKELILEDIADLHARYVVNVDPTPAAFTS
;
A
#
# COMPACT_ATOMS: atom_id res chain seq x y z
N MET A 1 -11.94 -10.76 -10.10
CA MET A 1 -11.85 -9.44 -10.73
C MET A 1 -10.40 -9.00 -10.76
N ARG A 2 -9.93 -8.54 -11.89
CA ARG A 2 -8.58 -8.03 -12.04
C ARG A 2 -8.63 -6.50 -12.15
N LEU A 3 -7.97 -5.80 -11.21
CA LEU A 3 -7.88 -4.35 -11.26
C LEU A 3 -6.67 -3.94 -12.12
N VAL A 4 -6.91 -3.06 -13.07
CA VAL A 4 -5.87 -2.53 -13.96
C VAL A 4 -5.94 -1.00 -14.01
N PRO A 5 -4.79 -0.31 -14.20
CA PRO A 5 -4.75 1.15 -14.18
C PRO A 5 -5.69 1.83 -15.17
N SER A 6 -5.92 1.24 -16.32
CA SER A 6 -6.79 1.83 -17.36
C SER A 6 -8.25 1.98 -16.93
N GLU A 7 -8.70 1.24 -15.92
CA GLU A 7 -10.07 1.35 -15.43
C GLU A 7 -10.33 2.68 -14.72
N ALA A 8 -9.28 3.33 -14.21
CA ALA A 8 -9.38 4.64 -13.54
C ALA A 8 -9.20 5.81 -14.50
N GLU A 9 -8.70 5.55 -15.72
CA GLU A 9 -8.43 6.57 -16.71
C GLU A 9 -9.72 7.09 -17.39
N PRO A 10 -9.68 8.29 -18.05
CA PRO A 10 -10.83 8.78 -18.80
C PRO A 10 -11.36 7.72 -19.76
N GLY A 11 -12.66 7.47 -19.71
CA GLY A 11 -13.30 6.41 -20.50
C GLY A 11 -13.33 5.05 -19.81
N GLY A 12 -12.61 4.86 -18.71
CA GLY A 12 -12.64 3.63 -17.93
C GLY A 12 -13.88 3.54 -17.05
N PRO A 13 -14.27 2.31 -16.64
CA PRO A 13 -15.50 2.10 -15.87
C PRO A 13 -15.47 2.73 -14.47
N PHE A 14 -14.28 2.96 -13.89
CA PHE A 14 -14.14 3.52 -12.56
C PHE A 14 -13.57 4.94 -12.56
N HIS A 15 -13.50 5.59 -13.72
CA HIS A 15 -12.97 6.95 -13.80
C HIS A 15 -13.77 7.94 -12.94
N ALA A 16 -15.10 7.89 -13.02
CA ALA A 16 -15.96 8.77 -12.24
C ALA A 16 -15.78 8.57 -10.74
N LEU A 17 -15.62 7.32 -10.28
CA LEU A 17 -15.35 7.00 -8.87
C LEU A 17 -14.01 7.63 -8.44
N HIS A 18 -12.96 7.48 -9.25
CA HIS A 18 -11.65 8.03 -8.90
C HIS A 18 -11.64 9.56 -8.91
N CYS A 19 -12.40 10.20 -9.79
CA CYS A 19 -12.59 11.65 -9.76
C CYS A 19 -13.25 12.08 -8.44
N TRP A 20 -14.27 11.36 -8.00
CA TRP A 20 -14.92 11.63 -6.73
C TRP A 20 -13.96 11.44 -5.55
N LEU A 21 -13.19 10.35 -5.56
CA LEU A 21 -12.19 10.08 -4.53
C LEU A 21 -11.13 11.17 -4.47
N ASP A 22 -10.61 11.61 -5.63
CA ASP A 22 -9.62 12.69 -5.69
C ASP A 22 -10.14 13.96 -5.00
N ALA A 23 -11.43 14.26 -5.18
CA ALA A 23 -12.04 15.47 -4.61
C ALA A 23 -12.45 15.30 -3.15
N ASN A 24 -12.73 14.11 -2.67
CA ASN A 24 -13.42 13.90 -1.40
C ASN A 24 -12.73 12.98 -0.39
N MET A 25 -11.83 12.10 -0.80
CA MET A 25 -11.26 11.09 0.12
C MET A 25 -10.55 11.72 1.32
N HIS A 26 -9.92 12.88 1.14
CA HIS A 26 -9.23 13.58 2.23
C HIS A 26 -10.19 14.00 3.36
N ARG A 27 -11.46 14.23 3.05
CA ARG A 27 -12.49 14.60 4.03
C ARG A 27 -12.79 13.47 5.02
N TYR A 28 -12.46 12.24 4.63
CA TYR A 28 -12.64 11.03 5.43
C TYR A 28 -11.33 10.45 5.93
N ALA A 29 -10.24 11.22 5.79
CA ALA A 29 -8.88 10.88 6.19
C ALA A 29 -8.30 9.66 5.44
N PHE A 30 -8.68 9.49 4.17
CA PHE A 30 -8.08 8.49 3.29
C PHE A 30 -7.05 9.11 2.35
N PHE A 31 -6.04 8.34 2.00
CA PHE A 31 -5.03 8.73 1.02
C PHE A 31 -4.56 7.51 0.23
N ARG A 32 -3.84 7.74 -0.87
CA ARG A 32 -3.33 6.66 -1.71
C ARG A 32 -1.88 6.34 -1.36
N PRO A 33 -1.59 5.12 -0.83
CA PRO A 33 -0.22 4.73 -0.49
C PRO A 33 0.63 4.36 -1.71
N TYR A 34 -0.01 4.10 -2.86
CA TYR A 34 0.67 3.68 -4.09
C TYR A 34 0.43 4.67 -5.22
N SER A 35 0.56 5.98 -4.94
CA SER A 35 0.41 7.03 -5.96
C SER A 35 1.64 7.15 -6.86
N THR A 36 2.83 6.88 -6.32
CA THR A 36 4.12 7.02 -7.02
C THR A 36 4.88 5.70 -7.02
N PHE A 37 5.60 5.45 -8.11
CA PHE A 37 6.53 4.32 -8.16
C PHE A 37 7.80 4.68 -7.39
N ARG A 38 8.15 3.87 -6.38
CA ARG A 38 9.31 4.05 -5.51
C ARG A 38 10.30 2.89 -5.56
N GLY A 39 10.17 2.01 -6.57
CA GLY A 39 11.04 0.85 -6.73
C GLY A 39 10.46 -0.46 -6.18
N GLY A 40 9.29 -0.40 -5.58
CA GLY A 40 8.58 -1.56 -5.05
C GLY A 40 7.25 -1.77 -5.76
N VAL A 41 6.15 -1.46 -5.08
CA VAL A 41 4.79 -1.62 -5.62
C VAL A 41 4.57 -0.61 -6.75
N LEU A 42 4.00 -1.09 -7.86
CA LEU A 42 3.60 -0.22 -8.97
C LEU A 42 2.43 0.68 -8.55
N PRO A 43 2.27 1.87 -9.18
CA PRO A 43 1.15 2.74 -8.84
C PRO A 43 -0.20 2.05 -8.97
N GLU A 44 -1.03 2.20 -7.94
CA GLU A 44 -2.35 1.56 -7.86
C GLU A 44 -3.36 2.55 -7.26
N ARG A 45 -4.19 3.15 -8.09
CA ARG A 45 -5.14 4.18 -7.64
C ARG A 45 -6.28 3.63 -6.80
N TRP A 46 -6.54 2.33 -6.87
CA TRP A 46 -7.65 1.70 -6.14
C TRP A 46 -7.35 1.37 -4.69
N HIS A 47 -6.09 1.45 -4.25
CA HIS A 47 -5.74 1.24 -2.86
C HIS A 47 -5.83 2.55 -2.08
N LEU A 48 -6.54 2.51 -0.95
CA LEU A 48 -6.67 3.64 -0.05
C LEU A 48 -6.22 3.22 1.35
N SER A 49 -5.51 4.11 2.03
CA SER A 49 -5.11 3.93 3.43
C SER A 49 -5.89 4.89 4.31
N TYR A 50 -6.27 4.43 5.48
CA TYR A 50 -6.96 5.26 6.47
C TYR A 50 -5.92 5.89 7.41
N ALA A 51 -5.74 7.19 7.32
CA ALA A 51 -4.67 7.90 7.99
C ALA A 51 -4.62 7.70 9.51
N PRO A 52 -5.76 7.70 10.25
CA PRO A 52 -5.72 7.55 11.71
C PRO A 52 -5.05 6.27 12.22
N VAL A 53 -4.97 5.21 11.40
CA VAL A 53 -4.35 3.94 11.80
C VAL A 53 -3.15 3.54 10.95
N ALA A 54 -2.91 4.24 9.84
CA ALA A 54 -1.91 3.83 8.86
C ALA A 54 -0.49 3.80 9.42
N ASP A 55 -0.08 4.86 10.13
CA ASP A 55 1.28 4.95 10.67
C ASP A 55 1.53 3.91 11.76
N ALA A 56 0.57 3.72 12.65
CA ALA A 56 0.68 2.71 13.71
C ALA A 56 0.73 1.29 13.14
N ALA A 57 -0.10 1.02 12.12
CA ALA A 57 -0.12 -0.28 11.46
C ALA A 57 1.21 -0.54 10.74
N LEU A 58 1.74 0.46 10.04
CA LEU A 58 3.01 0.34 9.34
C LEU A 58 4.17 0.11 10.32
N ALA A 59 4.19 0.85 11.44
CA ALA A 59 5.21 0.68 12.47
C ALA A 59 5.14 -0.70 13.14
N ALA A 60 3.94 -1.27 13.28
CA ALA A 60 3.75 -2.59 13.86
C ALA A 60 4.19 -3.73 12.94
N LEU A 61 4.15 -3.52 11.61
CA LEU A 61 4.56 -4.53 10.65
C LEU A 61 6.07 -4.47 10.42
N THR A 62 6.81 -5.05 11.38
CA THR A 62 8.27 -5.10 11.33
C THR A 62 8.76 -6.28 10.48
N PRO A 63 10.04 -6.26 10.04
CA PRO A 63 10.63 -7.43 9.38
C PRO A 63 10.52 -8.69 10.23
N GLU A 64 10.69 -8.57 11.54
CA GLU A 64 10.62 -9.69 12.50
C GLU A 64 9.21 -10.29 12.54
N LEU A 65 8.17 -9.45 12.61
CA LEU A 65 6.79 -9.92 12.61
C LEU A 65 6.44 -10.59 11.28
N LEU A 66 6.87 -10.00 10.16
CA LEU A 66 6.66 -10.55 8.85
C LEU A 66 7.35 -11.90 8.69
N ALA A 67 8.59 -12.03 9.18
CA ALA A 67 9.35 -13.27 9.15
C ALA A 67 8.67 -14.35 10.01
N GLU A 68 8.16 -13.99 11.18
CA GLU A 68 7.43 -14.90 12.04
C GLU A 68 6.18 -15.46 11.37
N ALA A 69 5.38 -14.59 10.78
CA ALA A 69 4.16 -14.98 10.08
C ALA A 69 4.47 -15.88 8.89
N LEU A 70 5.50 -15.54 8.11
CA LEU A 70 5.91 -16.31 6.94
C LEU A 70 6.47 -17.67 7.36
N GLY A 71 7.28 -17.71 8.41
CA GLY A 71 7.86 -18.95 8.93
C GLY A 71 6.81 -19.93 9.44
N ALA A 72 5.68 -19.42 9.97
CA ALA A 72 4.56 -20.24 10.42
C ALA A 72 3.65 -20.69 9.26
N SER A 73 3.85 -20.15 8.07
CA SER A 73 3.03 -20.46 6.89
C SER A 73 3.59 -21.65 6.09
N GLU A 74 2.79 -22.12 5.12
CA GLU A 74 3.20 -23.17 4.17
C GLU A 74 3.53 -22.57 2.80
N VAL A 75 3.93 -21.31 2.75
CA VAL A 75 4.26 -20.63 1.49
C VAL A 75 5.47 -21.32 0.84
N VAL A 76 5.32 -21.67 -0.44
CA VAL A 76 6.40 -22.24 -1.23
C VAL A 76 7.49 -21.21 -1.46
N GLY A 77 8.75 -21.58 -1.21
CA GLY A 77 9.89 -20.69 -1.37
C GLY A 77 10.12 -19.76 -0.18
N LYS A 78 9.45 -19.99 0.95
CA LYS A 78 9.57 -19.13 2.12
C LYS A 78 11.00 -18.98 2.64
N GLU A 79 11.83 -20.01 2.48
CA GLU A 79 13.23 -19.95 2.92
C GLU A 79 14.01 -18.88 2.16
N LEU A 80 13.79 -18.77 0.85
CA LEU A 80 14.42 -17.75 0.02
C LEU A 80 13.89 -16.36 0.35
N ILE A 81 12.59 -16.25 0.62
CA ILE A 81 11.97 -14.98 1.01
C ILE A 81 12.52 -14.54 2.36
N LEU A 82 12.67 -15.46 3.32
CA LEU A 82 13.21 -15.15 4.65
C LEU A 82 14.65 -14.64 4.59
N GLU A 83 15.46 -15.15 3.65
CA GLU A 83 16.83 -14.65 3.47
C GLU A 83 16.85 -13.17 3.10
N ASP A 84 15.87 -12.70 2.34
CA ASP A 84 15.79 -11.33 1.85
C ASP A 84 14.75 -10.49 2.58
N ILE A 85 14.24 -10.94 3.73
CA ILE A 85 13.07 -10.32 4.35
C ILE A 85 13.27 -8.85 4.70
N ALA A 86 14.46 -8.46 5.15
CA ALA A 86 14.75 -7.07 5.49
C ALA A 86 14.70 -6.17 4.26
N ASP A 87 15.26 -6.63 3.14
CA ASP A 87 15.27 -5.90 1.89
C ASP A 87 13.86 -5.81 1.29
N LEU A 88 13.13 -6.93 1.32
CA LEU A 88 11.75 -6.96 0.83
C LEU A 88 10.83 -6.06 1.65
N HIS A 89 11.00 -6.04 2.96
CA HIS A 89 10.26 -5.14 3.84
C HIS A 89 10.56 -3.68 3.50
N ALA A 90 11.84 -3.32 3.38
CA ALA A 90 12.24 -1.96 3.05
C ALA A 90 11.72 -1.51 1.69
N ARG A 91 11.67 -2.42 0.72
CA ARG A 91 11.31 -2.09 -0.66
C ARG A 91 9.80 -2.09 -0.89
N TYR A 92 9.07 -3.03 -0.31
CA TYR A 92 7.65 -3.23 -0.62
C TYR A 92 6.70 -2.83 0.51
N VAL A 93 7.11 -2.92 1.75
CA VAL A 93 6.24 -2.62 2.89
C VAL A 93 6.32 -1.15 3.28
N VAL A 94 7.53 -0.63 3.55
CA VAL A 94 7.67 0.74 4.06
C VAL A 94 7.90 1.78 2.97
N ASN A 95 8.34 1.37 1.78
CA ASN A 95 8.63 2.30 0.69
C ASN A 95 7.37 2.64 -0.11
N VAL A 96 6.43 3.28 0.56
CA VAL A 96 5.14 3.70 0.01
C VAL A 96 4.96 5.19 0.22
N ASP A 97 3.96 5.78 -0.43
CA ASP A 97 3.64 7.19 -0.20
C ASP A 97 3.16 7.36 1.24
N PRO A 98 3.78 8.28 2.00
CA PRO A 98 3.50 8.42 3.44
C PRO A 98 2.15 9.06 3.69
N THR A 99 1.67 8.91 4.93
CA THR A 99 0.50 9.64 5.40
C THR A 99 0.73 11.14 5.19
N PRO A 100 -0.20 11.84 4.49
CA PRO A 100 -0.06 13.27 4.26
C PRO A 100 0.06 14.05 5.58
N ALA A 101 0.90 15.09 5.58
CA ALA A 101 1.15 15.91 6.77
C ALA A 101 -0.14 16.53 7.35
N ALA A 102 -1.15 16.77 6.52
CA ALA A 102 -2.43 17.30 6.97
C ALA A 102 -3.16 16.37 7.96
N PHE A 103 -2.83 15.07 7.98
CA PHE A 103 -3.45 14.08 8.86
C PHE A 103 -2.59 13.74 10.08
N THR A 104 -1.39 14.29 10.18
CA THR A 104 -0.51 14.08 11.33
C THR A 104 -0.58 15.32 12.22
N SER A 105 -0.67 15.13 13.52
CA SER A 105 -0.73 16.20 14.50
C SER A 105 0.58 16.35 15.26
#